data_7f524092752b4ac6685e4620b31e39af
#
_entry.id   7f524092752b4ac6685e4620b31e39af
#
_cell.length_a   1.000
_cell.length_b   1.000
_cell.length_c   1.000
_cell.angle_alpha   90.00
_cell.angle_beta   90.00
_cell.angle_gamma   90.00
#
_symmetry.space_group_name_H-M   'P 1'
#
loop_
_entity.id
_entity.type
_entity.pdbx_description
1 polymer ?
#
loop_
_entity_poly.entity_id
_entity_poly.type
_entity_poly.pdbx_seq_one_letter_code
_entity_poly.pdbx_strand_id
1 'polypeptide(L)'
;MRGEASRIADRVSRDSLAPKLRETRELAWRIGNELFTITNVLDHNIRLERAITDPSRPVADKVAVLNRLIGDQAHEMTMEILTDLVGRRWSRVSDIANAVEDFAVDGMMYYADATDATLQVSIELADLRSALLNLPVVRSDLSDERVPAEARIKLLFALIGEDANLNKVTMRLAEHATCNPRNRRYLSTLHWLINKFSRHMGESMVTVTTAAPLNQGQIDRLIAIYTKKVGRPVHINSTVDPTVIGGMRIEIGDEVTDNTVVAQLEQLQRKVKAGTRP
;
A
#
# COMPACT_ATOMS: atom_id res chain seq x y z
N MET A 1 6.15 15.59 -2.30
CA MET A 1 5.42 15.69 -3.60
C MET A 1 6.38 15.44 -4.74
N ARG A 2 6.02 14.57 -5.69
CA ARG A 2 6.80 14.38 -6.95
C ARG A 2 6.73 15.66 -7.78
N GLY A 3 7.85 16.05 -8.41
CA GLY A 3 7.88 17.20 -9.33
C GLY A 3 7.07 16.95 -10.61
N GLU A 4 6.87 18.00 -11.42
CA GLU A 4 6.01 17.92 -12.60
C GLU A 4 6.53 16.92 -13.65
N ALA A 5 7.83 16.93 -13.94
CA ALA A 5 8.43 15.99 -14.90
C ALA A 5 8.18 14.53 -14.48
N SER A 6 8.35 14.21 -13.18
CA SER A 6 8.11 12.85 -12.68
C SER A 6 6.63 12.46 -12.75
N ARG A 7 5.70 13.39 -12.53
CA ARG A 7 4.25 13.11 -12.66
C ARG A 7 3.87 12.81 -14.11
N ILE A 8 4.45 13.55 -15.06
CA ILE A 8 4.21 13.32 -16.50
C ILE A 8 4.80 11.96 -16.90
N ALA A 9 6.05 11.69 -16.52
CA ALA A 9 6.74 10.43 -16.80
C ALA A 9 5.93 9.23 -16.30
N ASP A 10 5.54 9.25 -15.02
CA ASP A 10 4.74 8.19 -14.38
C ASP A 10 3.42 7.97 -15.12
N ARG A 11 2.66 9.03 -15.39
CA ARG A 11 1.39 8.93 -16.10
C ARG A 11 1.56 8.33 -17.49
N VAL A 12 2.48 8.84 -18.31
CA VAL A 12 2.68 8.37 -19.69
C VAL A 12 3.13 6.90 -19.71
N SER A 13 4.04 6.52 -18.81
CA SER A 13 4.46 5.12 -18.69
C SER A 13 3.31 4.21 -18.28
N ARG A 14 2.48 4.63 -17.33
CA ARG A 14 1.31 3.86 -16.88
C ARG A 14 0.25 3.72 -17.97
N ASP A 15 -0.06 4.80 -18.68
CA ASP A 15 -1.06 4.78 -19.73
C ASP A 15 -0.69 3.78 -20.85
N SER A 16 0.62 3.60 -21.12
CA SER A 16 1.11 2.69 -22.16
C SER A 16 1.34 1.26 -21.65
N LEU A 17 1.82 1.08 -20.44
CA LEU A 17 2.32 -0.23 -19.97
C LEU A 17 1.39 -0.94 -18.99
N ALA A 18 0.52 -0.23 -18.25
CA ALA A 18 -0.41 -0.86 -17.32
C ALA A 18 -1.41 -1.81 -18.03
N PRO A 19 -1.96 -1.49 -19.23
CA PRO A 19 -2.79 -2.44 -19.97
C PRO A 19 -2.02 -3.72 -20.35
N LYS A 20 -0.78 -3.60 -20.84
CA LYS A 20 0.07 -4.74 -21.20
C LYS A 20 0.40 -5.61 -19.99
N LEU A 21 0.75 -4.98 -18.86
CA LEU A 21 1.00 -5.69 -17.61
C LEU A 21 -0.24 -6.45 -17.14
N ARG A 22 -1.43 -5.86 -17.29
CA ARG A 22 -2.71 -6.53 -16.96
C ARG A 22 -2.97 -7.76 -17.83
N GLU A 23 -2.62 -7.72 -19.11
CA GLU A 23 -2.75 -8.85 -20.03
C GLU A 23 -1.87 -10.03 -19.66
N THR A 24 -0.82 -9.85 -18.88
CA THR A 24 0.07 -10.95 -18.42
C THR A 24 -0.60 -11.87 -17.40
N ARG A 25 -1.75 -11.49 -16.81
CA ARG A 25 -2.55 -12.28 -15.87
C ARG A 25 -1.71 -12.87 -14.73
N GLU A 26 -1.62 -14.21 -14.66
CA GLU A 26 -0.89 -14.90 -13.58
C GLU A 26 0.62 -14.61 -13.58
N LEU A 27 1.22 -14.28 -14.73
CA LEU A 27 2.62 -13.87 -14.81
C LEU A 27 2.88 -12.53 -14.12
N ALA A 28 1.85 -11.71 -13.92
CA ALA A 28 1.94 -10.45 -13.18
C ALA A 28 2.49 -10.64 -11.75
N TRP A 29 2.28 -11.82 -11.14
CA TRP A 29 2.90 -12.19 -9.86
C TRP A 29 4.43 -12.20 -9.95
N ARG A 30 4.98 -12.85 -10.96
CA ARG A 30 6.43 -12.92 -11.18
C ARG A 30 6.98 -11.52 -11.47
N ILE A 31 6.36 -10.79 -12.38
CA ILE A 31 6.77 -9.44 -12.79
C ILE A 31 6.75 -8.49 -11.59
N GLY A 32 5.69 -8.50 -10.78
CA GLY A 32 5.59 -7.69 -9.57
C GLY A 32 6.70 -7.99 -8.56
N ASN A 33 7.06 -9.28 -8.35
CA ASN A 33 8.17 -9.66 -7.47
C ASN A 33 9.53 -9.23 -8.02
N GLU A 34 9.76 -9.36 -9.32
CA GLU A 34 10.97 -8.87 -9.97
C GLU A 34 11.12 -7.35 -9.77
N LEU A 35 10.05 -6.59 -10.00
CA LEU A 35 10.02 -5.14 -9.79
C LEU A 35 10.22 -4.74 -8.33
N PHE A 36 9.67 -5.47 -7.35
CA PHE A 36 9.98 -5.23 -5.93
C PHE A 36 11.45 -5.48 -5.60
N THR A 37 12.05 -6.51 -6.18
CA THR A 37 13.48 -6.79 -6.01
C THR A 37 14.31 -5.64 -6.58
N ILE A 38 13.96 -5.15 -7.76
CA ILE A 38 14.64 -4.02 -8.41
C ILE A 38 14.45 -2.74 -7.60
N THR A 39 13.25 -2.48 -7.07
CA THR A 39 13.00 -1.35 -6.17
C THR A 39 13.96 -1.39 -4.98
N ASN A 40 14.12 -2.56 -4.36
CA ASN A 40 15.04 -2.75 -3.24
C ASN A 40 16.49 -2.50 -3.63
N VAL A 41 16.93 -2.98 -4.79
CA VAL A 41 18.28 -2.73 -5.32
C VAL A 41 18.52 -1.23 -5.56
N LEU A 42 17.55 -0.53 -6.11
CA LEU A 42 17.63 0.92 -6.35
C LEU A 42 17.73 1.69 -5.03
N ASP A 43 16.87 1.40 -4.06
CA ASP A 43 16.86 2.07 -2.75
C ASP A 43 18.19 1.94 -2.01
N HIS A 44 18.91 0.84 -2.19
CA HIS A 44 20.22 0.60 -1.56
C HIS A 44 21.43 1.02 -2.44
N ASN A 45 21.18 1.49 -3.68
CA ASN A 45 22.25 1.84 -4.61
C ASN A 45 22.01 3.17 -5.32
N ILE A 46 22.24 4.28 -4.61
CA ILE A 46 22.09 5.64 -5.17
C ILE A 46 22.96 5.88 -6.42
N ARG A 47 24.09 5.16 -6.57
CA ARG A 47 24.94 5.28 -7.76
C ARG A 47 24.25 4.70 -8.99
N LEU A 48 23.56 3.57 -8.82
CA LEU A 48 22.76 2.95 -9.87
C LEU A 48 21.58 3.85 -10.25
N GLU A 49 20.81 4.34 -9.25
CA GLU A 49 19.72 5.28 -9.52
C GLU A 49 20.18 6.50 -10.33
N ARG A 50 21.29 7.12 -9.93
CA ARG A 50 21.88 8.26 -10.67
C ARG A 50 22.28 7.87 -12.08
N ALA A 51 22.89 6.69 -12.27
CA ALA A 51 23.36 6.25 -13.56
C ALA A 51 22.22 6.05 -14.58
N ILE A 52 21.06 5.52 -14.11
CA ILE A 52 19.89 5.25 -14.97
C ILE A 52 18.94 6.45 -15.14
N THR A 53 19.06 7.48 -14.26
CA THR A 53 18.24 8.70 -14.35
C THR A 53 18.99 9.89 -14.96
N ASP A 54 20.28 9.78 -15.19
CA ASP A 54 21.11 10.86 -15.74
C ASP A 54 20.59 11.30 -17.12
N PRO A 55 20.10 12.55 -17.25
CA PRO A 55 19.57 13.04 -18.53
C PRO A 55 20.64 13.23 -19.61
N SER A 56 21.92 13.28 -19.24
CA SER A 56 23.05 13.44 -20.18
C SER A 56 23.46 12.12 -20.85
N ARG A 57 23.05 10.97 -20.27
CA ARG A 57 23.38 9.65 -20.81
C ARG A 57 22.39 9.21 -21.89
N PRO A 58 22.86 8.65 -23.00
CA PRO A 58 22.01 8.01 -23.98
C PRO A 58 21.14 6.90 -23.35
N VAL A 59 19.91 6.78 -23.80
CA VAL A 59 18.98 5.73 -23.29
C VAL A 59 19.58 4.33 -23.52
N ALA A 60 20.24 4.11 -24.66
CA ALA A 60 20.88 2.83 -24.97
C ALA A 60 21.92 2.41 -23.91
N ASP A 61 22.70 3.35 -23.37
CA ASP A 61 23.68 3.06 -22.33
C ASP A 61 23.03 2.68 -21.01
N LYS A 62 21.92 3.35 -20.67
CA LYS A 62 21.12 3.04 -19.48
C LYS A 62 20.51 1.64 -19.57
N VAL A 63 19.94 1.30 -20.73
CA VAL A 63 19.38 -0.03 -21.02
C VAL A 63 20.46 -1.10 -20.98
N ALA A 64 21.67 -0.81 -21.49
CA ALA A 64 22.81 -1.74 -21.42
C ALA A 64 23.21 -2.05 -19.96
N VAL A 65 23.11 -1.06 -19.06
CA VAL A 65 23.32 -1.29 -17.61
C VAL A 65 22.26 -2.23 -17.05
N LEU A 66 20.98 -2.02 -17.37
CA LEU A 66 19.90 -2.90 -16.92
C LEU A 66 20.06 -4.32 -17.45
N ASN A 67 20.35 -4.47 -18.75
CA ASN A 67 20.57 -5.78 -19.37
C ASN A 67 21.71 -6.57 -18.69
N ARG A 68 22.79 -5.90 -18.33
CA ARG A 68 23.91 -6.56 -17.62
C ARG A 68 23.56 -7.00 -16.21
N LEU A 69 22.65 -6.29 -15.55
CA LEU A 69 22.27 -6.58 -14.17
C LEU A 69 21.22 -7.69 -14.07
N ILE A 70 20.24 -7.69 -14.96
CA ILE A 70 19.03 -8.53 -14.83
C ILE A 70 18.51 -9.10 -16.15
N GLY A 71 19.09 -8.73 -17.33
CA GLY A 71 18.51 -9.03 -18.65
C GLY A 71 18.21 -10.51 -18.89
N ASP A 72 19.11 -11.40 -18.45
CA ASP A 72 18.97 -12.84 -18.66
C ASP A 72 17.99 -13.52 -17.67
N GLN A 73 17.59 -12.83 -16.60
CA GLN A 73 16.78 -13.40 -15.52
C GLN A 73 15.37 -12.80 -15.44
N ALA A 74 15.23 -11.54 -15.88
CA ALA A 74 13.98 -10.81 -15.78
C ALA A 74 13.00 -11.20 -16.91
N HIS A 75 11.71 -11.18 -16.59
CA HIS A 75 10.66 -11.36 -17.58
C HIS A 75 10.68 -10.21 -18.60
N GLU A 76 10.31 -10.50 -19.86
CA GLU A 76 10.29 -9.52 -20.95
C GLU A 76 9.52 -8.24 -20.58
N MET A 77 8.34 -8.37 -19.97
CA MET A 77 7.52 -7.24 -19.51
C MET A 77 8.22 -6.41 -18.42
N THR A 78 8.99 -7.06 -17.53
CA THR A 78 9.82 -6.35 -16.53
C THR A 78 10.85 -5.47 -17.22
N MET A 79 11.53 -6.01 -18.22
CA MET A 79 12.51 -5.26 -19.01
C MET A 79 11.88 -4.15 -19.84
N GLU A 80 10.68 -4.36 -20.40
CA GLU A 80 9.94 -3.34 -21.13
C GLU A 80 9.60 -2.16 -20.22
N ILE A 81 9.07 -2.43 -19.00
CA ILE A 81 8.78 -1.40 -17.99
C ILE A 81 10.02 -0.61 -17.63
N LEU A 82 11.12 -1.28 -17.31
CA LEU A 82 12.35 -0.62 -16.90
C LEU A 82 12.97 0.20 -18.05
N THR A 83 12.94 -0.31 -19.28
CA THR A 83 13.42 0.38 -20.46
C THR A 83 12.65 1.68 -20.71
N ASP A 84 11.33 1.65 -20.58
CA ASP A 84 10.51 2.85 -20.69
C ASP A 84 10.85 3.87 -19.59
N LEU A 85 10.92 3.41 -18.31
CA LEU A 85 11.19 4.27 -17.17
C LEU A 85 12.57 4.97 -17.24
N VAL A 86 13.63 4.28 -17.67
CA VAL A 86 14.97 4.90 -17.83
C VAL A 86 15.04 5.87 -19.01
N GLY A 87 14.13 5.73 -19.98
CA GLY A 87 13.96 6.68 -21.09
C GLY A 87 13.27 7.99 -20.68
N ARG A 88 12.62 8.04 -19.52
CA ARG A 88 11.88 9.21 -19.05
C ARG A 88 12.77 10.21 -18.29
N ARG A 89 12.27 11.45 -18.15
CA ARG A 89 12.90 12.48 -17.32
C ARG A 89 12.27 12.51 -15.93
N TRP A 90 13.12 12.48 -14.91
CA TRP A 90 12.71 12.48 -13.51
C TRP A 90 13.12 13.77 -12.82
N SER A 91 12.23 14.33 -11.98
CA SER A 91 12.50 15.55 -11.19
C SER A 91 13.51 15.28 -10.07
N ARG A 92 13.50 14.06 -9.53
CA ARG A 92 14.43 13.56 -8.51
C ARG A 92 14.89 12.17 -8.90
N VAL A 93 16.11 11.84 -8.52
CA VAL A 93 16.70 10.52 -8.77
C VAL A 93 15.84 9.40 -8.21
N SER A 94 15.36 9.54 -6.96
CA SER A 94 14.53 8.55 -6.29
C SER A 94 13.10 8.39 -6.86
N ASP A 95 12.67 9.27 -7.76
CA ASP A 95 11.32 9.17 -8.34
C ASP A 95 11.19 7.96 -9.28
N ILE A 96 12.31 7.49 -9.88
CA ILE A 96 12.30 6.26 -10.70
C ILE A 96 12.02 5.01 -9.84
N ALA A 97 12.65 4.90 -8.66
CA ALA A 97 12.39 3.78 -7.75
C ALA A 97 10.93 3.78 -7.25
N ASN A 98 10.35 4.98 -7.05
CA ASN A 98 8.92 5.11 -6.76
C ASN A 98 8.04 4.62 -7.91
N ALA A 99 8.42 4.88 -9.17
CA ALA A 99 7.66 4.41 -10.32
C ALA A 99 7.77 2.89 -10.49
N VAL A 100 8.95 2.31 -10.27
CA VAL A 100 9.15 0.86 -10.28
C VAL A 100 8.30 0.19 -9.19
N GLU A 101 8.27 0.74 -7.97
CA GLU A 101 7.40 0.27 -6.87
C GLU A 101 5.91 0.35 -7.25
N ASP A 102 5.50 1.44 -7.88
CA ASP A 102 4.12 1.61 -8.33
C ASP A 102 3.72 0.51 -9.34
N PHE A 103 4.58 0.16 -10.31
CA PHE A 103 4.36 -0.93 -11.24
C PHE A 103 4.42 -2.32 -10.56
N ALA A 104 5.28 -2.49 -9.56
CA ALA A 104 5.33 -3.73 -8.78
C ALA A 104 3.99 -3.99 -8.08
N VAL A 105 3.41 -2.96 -7.45
CA VAL A 105 2.08 -3.06 -6.82
C VAL A 105 0.99 -3.27 -7.86
N ASP A 106 1.08 -2.65 -9.05
CA ASP A 106 0.14 -2.92 -10.15
C ASP A 106 0.21 -4.38 -10.59
N GLY A 107 1.41 -4.97 -10.67
CA GLY A 107 1.59 -6.40 -10.95
C GLY A 107 0.89 -7.29 -9.93
N MET A 108 1.03 -6.99 -8.62
CA MET A 108 0.32 -7.70 -7.56
C MET A 108 -1.19 -7.54 -7.67
N MET A 109 -1.67 -6.36 -7.98
CA MET A 109 -3.09 -6.06 -8.15
C MET A 109 -3.69 -6.78 -9.36
N TYR A 110 -3.01 -6.80 -10.50
CA TYR A 110 -3.48 -7.51 -11.69
C TYR A 110 -3.40 -9.03 -11.52
N TYR A 111 -2.45 -9.52 -10.73
CA TYR A 111 -2.47 -10.92 -10.32
C TYR A 111 -3.69 -11.24 -9.44
N ALA A 112 -4.03 -10.36 -8.49
CA ALA A 112 -5.24 -10.53 -7.67
C ALA A 112 -6.51 -10.51 -8.53
N ASP A 113 -6.58 -9.65 -9.56
CA ASP A 113 -7.66 -9.66 -10.56
C ASP A 113 -7.75 -11.03 -11.29
N ALA A 114 -6.62 -11.53 -11.75
CA ALA A 114 -6.56 -12.80 -12.50
C ALA A 114 -6.97 -14.03 -11.66
N THR A 115 -6.87 -13.91 -10.32
CA THR A 115 -7.24 -14.97 -9.36
C THR A 115 -8.54 -14.67 -8.60
N ASP A 116 -9.27 -13.63 -9.02
CA ASP A 116 -10.55 -13.19 -8.42
C ASP A 116 -10.45 -12.86 -6.92
N ALA A 117 -9.28 -12.35 -6.50
CA ALA A 117 -8.94 -12.09 -5.09
C ALA A 117 -8.81 -10.60 -4.74
N THR A 118 -9.09 -9.68 -5.65
CA THR A 118 -8.83 -8.24 -5.48
C THR A 118 -9.55 -7.66 -4.28
N LEU A 119 -10.84 -8.00 -4.10
CA LEU A 119 -11.62 -7.57 -2.94
C LEU A 119 -11.09 -8.17 -1.65
N GLN A 120 -10.79 -9.47 -1.64
CA GLN A 120 -10.22 -10.16 -0.48
C GLN A 120 -8.92 -9.48 -0.03
N VAL A 121 -7.98 -9.24 -0.94
CA VAL A 121 -6.71 -8.55 -0.64
C VAL A 121 -6.95 -7.17 -0.05
N SER A 122 -7.91 -6.41 -0.59
CA SER A 122 -8.25 -5.08 -0.09
C SER A 122 -8.79 -5.12 1.34
N ILE A 123 -9.66 -6.09 1.66
CA ILE A 123 -10.21 -6.32 3.00
C ILE A 123 -9.08 -6.71 3.96
N GLU A 124 -8.26 -7.70 3.61
CA GLU A 124 -7.17 -8.18 4.46
C GLU A 124 -6.15 -7.08 4.79
N LEU A 125 -5.80 -6.23 3.81
CA LEU A 125 -4.94 -5.06 4.04
C LEU A 125 -5.59 -4.04 4.99
N ALA A 126 -6.90 -3.83 4.87
CA ALA A 126 -7.65 -2.94 5.75
C ALA A 126 -7.73 -3.49 7.18
N ASP A 127 -7.94 -4.80 7.34
CA ASP A 127 -7.95 -5.48 8.65
C ASP A 127 -6.57 -5.42 9.32
N LEU A 128 -5.51 -5.70 8.57
CA LEU A 128 -4.14 -5.57 9.07
C LEU A 128 -3.84 -4.13 9.54
N ARG A 129 -4.29 -3.13 8.78
CA ARG A 129 -4.14 -1.73 9.17
C ARG A 129 -4.92 -1.43 10.45
N SER A 130 -6.18 -1.87 10.54
CA SER A 130 -7.05 -1.68 11.70
C SER A 130 -6.47 -2.33 12.97
N ALA A 131 -6.00 -3.57 12.88
CA ALA A 131 -5.37 -4.29 14.00
C ALA A 131 -4.16 -3.53 14.55
N LEU A 132 -3.40 -2.86 13.68
CA LEU A 132 -2.20 -2.12 14.07
C LEU A 132 -2.49 -0.73 14.67
N LEU A 133 -3.69 -0.18 14.52
CA LEU A 133 -3.99 1.18 15.01
C LEU A 133 -3.76 1.33 16.51
N ASN A 134 -4.08 0.31 17.29
CA ASN A 134 -3.95 0.30 18.74
C ASN A 134 -2.59 -0.24 19.24
N LEU A 135 -1.65 -0.54 18.33
CA LEU A 135 -0.34 -1.13 18.64
C LEU A 135 0.81 -0.18 18.27
N PRO A 136 0.98 0.97 18.96
CA PRO A 136 1.94 1.99 18.57
C PRO A 136 3.41 1.51 18.60
N VAL A 137 3.77 0.64 19.54
CA VAL A 137 5.12 0.07 19.65
C VAL A 137 5.39 -0.82 18.44
N VAL A 138 4.50 -1.77 18.14
CA VAL A 138 4.64 -2.68 16.99
C VAL A 138 4.76 -1.91 15.67
N ARG A 139 3.96 -0.85 15.49
CA ARG A 139 4.05 0.02 14.30
C ARG A 139 5.40 0.72 14.17
N SER A 140 5.94 1.17 15.31
CA SER A 140 7.27 1.77 15.35
C SER A 140 8.33 0.76 14.94
N ASP A 141 8.27 -0.44 15.50
CA ASP A 141 9.25 -1.50 15.27
C ASP A 141 9.22 -2.01 13.81
N LEU A 142 8.02 -2.14 13.22
CA LEU A 142 7.87 -2.50 11.81
C LEU A 142 8.42 -1.43 10.84
N SER A 143 8.56 -0.19 11.29
CA SER A 143 9.08 0.94 10.48
C SER A 143 10.52 1.31 10.82
N ASP A 144 11.15 0.68 11.80
CA ASP A 144 12.50 1.04 12.25
C ASP A 144 13.58 0.45 11.31
N GLU A 145 14.10 1.28 10.42
CA GLU A 145 15.16 0.90 9.47
C GLU A 145 16.48 0.53 10.14
N ARG A 146 16.67 0.81 11.44
CA ARG A 146 17.85 0.39 12.21
C ARG A 146 17.80 -1.10 12.56
N VAL A 147 16.60 -1.69 12.54
CA VAL A 147 16.38 -3.13 12.74
C VAL A 147 16.48 -3.84 11.39
N PRO A 148 17.21 -4.96 11.28
CA PRO A 148 17.28 -5.74 10.04
C PRO A 148 15.90 -6.10 9.49
N ALA A 149 15.72 -6.02 8.17
CA ALA A 149 14.44 -6.31 7.50
C ALA A 149 13.89 -7.70 7.88
N GLU A 150 14.77 -8.72 7.99
CA GLU A 150 14.38 -10.08 8.38
C GLU A 150 13.75 -10.15 9.78
N ALA A 151 14.25 -9.36 10.73
CA ALA A 151 13.70 -9.32 12.08
C ALA A 151 12.32 -8.63 12.08
N ARG A 152 12.15 -7.58 11.28
CA ARG A 152 10.86 -6.89 11.11
C ARG A 152 9.83 -7.79 10.41
N ILE A 153 10.25 -8.60 9.44
CA ILE A 153 9.40 -9.60 8.77
C ILE A 153 8.96 -10.67 9.77
N LYS A 154 9.88 -11.18 10.61
CA LYS A 154 9.53 -12.15 11.68
C LYS A 154 8.50 -11.57 12.64
N LEU A 155 8.65 -10.30 13.03
CA LEU A 155 7.65 -9.61 13.87
C LEU A 155 6.30 -9.52 13.17
N LEU A 156 6.26 -9.18 11.87
CA LEU A 156 5.03 -9.15 11.08
C LEU A 156 4.34 -10.52 11.06
N PHE A 157 5.08 -11.59 10.77
CA PHE A 157 4.49 -12.94 10.74
C PHE A 157 4.02 -13.41 12.12
N ALA A 158 4.75 -13.09 13.17
CA ALA A 158 4.32 -13.39 14.55
C ALA A 158 3.03 -12.63 14.92
N LEU A 159 2.85 -11.41 14.42
CA LEU A 159 1.63 -10.63 14.62
C LEU A 159 0.43 -11.20 13.86
N ILE A 160 0.64 -11.62 12.61
CA ILE A 160 -0.41 -12.22 11.76
C ILE A 160 -0.83 -13.57 12.33
N GLY A 161 0.11 -14.34 12.90
CA GLY A 161 -0.12 -15.69 13.42
C GLY A 161 -0.06 -16.76 12.33
N GLU A 162 0.32 -17.97 12.73
CA GLU A 162 0.50 -19.11 11.81
C GLU A 162 -0.82 -19.62 11.23
N ASP A 163 -1.93 -19.45 11.96
CA ASP A 163 -3.26 -19.89 11.55
C ASP A 163 -3.98 -18.91 10.59
N ALA A 164 -3.41 -17.74 10.37
CA ALA A 164 -4.02 -16.74 9.49
C ALA A 164 -3.86 -17.14 8.02
N ASN A 165 -4.95 -17.57 7.40
CA ASN A 165 -4.98 -17.95 6.00
C ASN A 165 -5.17 -16.72 5.10
N LEU A 166 -4.20 -15.79 5.12
CA LEU A 166 -4.23 -14.61 4.26
C LEU A 166 -3.84 -14.94 2.81
N ASN A 167 -4.38 -14.17 1.89
CA ASN A 167 -3.99 -14.25 0.48
C ASN A 167 -2.50 -13.97 0.32
N LYS A 168 -1.83 -14.72 -0.56
CA LYS A 168 -0.39 -14.54 -0.81
C LYS A 168 -0.03 -13.14 -1.30
N VAL A 169 -0.95 -12.44 -2.00
CA VAL A 169 -0.76 -11.06 -2.43
C VAL A 169 -0.72 -10.14 -1.22
N THR A 170 -1.65 -10.31 -0.28
CA THR A 170 -1.67 -9.54 0.99
C THR A 170 -0.38 -9.73 1.76
N MET A 171 0.05 -10.99 1.93
CA MET A 171 1.30 -11.31 2.63
C MET A 171 2.51 -10.64 1.95
N ARG A 172 2.60 -10.72 0.63
CA ARG A 172 3.68 -10.12 -0.14
C ARG A 172 3.72 -8.60 -0.07
N LEU A 173 2.54 -7.95 -0.11
CA LEU A 173 2.43 -6.50 0.04
C LEU A 173 2.76 -6.03 1.46
N ALA A 174 2.31 -6.75 2.48
CA ALA A 174 2.62 -6.48 3.89
C ALA A 174 4.12 -6.66 4.17
N GLU A 175 4.74 -7.71 3.63
CA GLU A 175 6.18 -7.96 3.69
C GLU A 175 6.95 -6.81 3.00
N HIS A 176 6.56 -6.41 1.79
CA HIS A 176 7.19 -5.30 1.08
C HIS A 176 7.14 -4.00 1.89
N ALA A 177 5.97 -3.69 2.49
CA ALA A 177 5.81 -2.52 3.34
C ALA A 177 6.73 -2.54 4.57
N THR A 178 7.10 -3.73 5.05
CA THR A 178 8.02 -3.95 6.17
C THR A 178 9.48 -3.87 5.73
N CYS A 179 9.83 -4.48 4.59
CA CYS A 179 11.20 -4.51 4.07
C CYS A 179 11.71 -3.12 3.69
N ASN A 180 10.87 -2.34 3.03
CA ASN A 180 11.24 -1.07 2.43
C ASN A 180 10.30 0.06 2.89
N PRO A 181 10.45 0.58 4.11
CA PRO A 181 9.62 1.67 4.61
C PRO A 181 9.76 2.95 3.77
N ARG A 182 10.92 3.20 3.16
CA ARG A 182 11.19 4.35 2.27
C ARG A 182 10.80 5.67 2.90
N ASN A 183 11.18 5.86 4.17
CA ASN A 183 10.78 7.01 5.01
C ASN A 183 9.25 7.16 5.17
N ARG A 184 8.48 6.11 4.94
CA ARG A 184 7.03 6.06 5.20
C ARG A 184 6.76 5.28 6.48
N ARG A 185 5.76 5.70 7.25
CA ARG A 185 5.28 4.90 8.37
C ARG A 185 4.51 3.69 7.81
N TYR A 186 4.63 2.55 8.45
CA TYR A 186 3.99 1.30 8.02
C TYR A 186 2.49 1.47 7.70
N LEU A 187 1.72 2.11 8.60
CA LEU A 187 0.30 2.40 8.35
C LEU A 187 0.05 3.29 7.13
N SER A 188 0.96 4.21 6.82
CA SER A 188 0.84 5.06 5.63
C SER A 188 1.07 4.26 4.35
N THR A 189 1.94 3.26 4.40
CA THR A 189 2.14 2.35 3.26
C THR A 189 0.92 1.45 3.07
N LEU A 190 0.38 0.84 4.13
CA LEU A 190 -0.86 0.06 4.05
C LEU A 190 -2.02 0.90 3.51
N HIS A 191 -2.16 2.12 4.00
CA HIS A 191 -3.17 3.04 3.51
C HIS A 191 -3.02 3.35 2.01
N TRP A 192 -1.81 3.60 1.54
CA TRP A 192 -1.54 3.81 0.12
C TRP A 192 -1.91 2.58 -0.73
N LEU A 193 -1.60 1.36 -0.26
CA LEU A 193 -1.99 0.10 -0.91
C LEU A 193 -3.51 -0.04 -0.97
N ILE A 194 -4.22 0.12 0.14
CA ILE A 194 -5.69 0.06 0.21
C ILE A 194 -6.32 1.05 -0.78
N ASN A 195 -5.83 2.30 -0.81
CA ASN A 195 -6.33 3.30 -1.74
C ASN A 195 -6.05 2.96 -3.22
N LYS A 196 -4.95 2.26 -3.49
CA LYS A 196 -4.62 1.82 -4.85
C LYS A 196 -5.59 0.74 -5.32
N PHE A 197 -5.85 -0.27 -4.49
CA PHE A 197 -6.85 -1.31 -4.73
C PHE A 197 -8.27 -0.73 -4.83
N SER A 198 -8.67 0.14 -3.92
CA SER A 198 -9.97 0.81 -3.92
C SER A 198 -10.22 1.61 -5.21
N ARG A 199 -9.22 2.36 -5.67
CA ARG A 199 -9.32 3.11 -6.95
C ARG A 199 -9.43 2.19 -8.15
N HIS A 200 -8.74 1.06 -8.12
CA HIS A 200 -8.80 0.07 -9.19
C HIS A 200 -10.17 -0.60 -9.28
N MET A 201 -10.76 -0.96 -8.14
CA MET A 201 -12.13 -1.51 -8.09
C MET A 201 -13.23 -0.47 -8.37
N GLY A 202 -12.89 0.82 -8.36
CA GLY A 202 -13.89 1.91 -8.47
C GLY A 202 -14.70 2.14 -7.19
N GLU A 203 -14.36 1.46 -6.09
CA GLU A 203 -15.04 1.53 -4.80
C GLU A 203 -14.14 2.12 -3.72
N SER A 204 -14.73 2.62 -2.63
CA SER A 204 -13.98 3.03 -1.44
C SER A 204 -14.15 2.00 -0.33
N MET A 205 -13.05 1.57 0.26
CA MET A 205 -13.07 0.75 1.47
C MET A 205 -13.44 1.63 2.68
N VAL A 206 -14.44 1.21 3.44
CA VAL A 206 -14.86 1.79 4.73
C VAL A 206 -14.76 0.70 5.78
N THR A 207 -13.79 0.78 6.68
CA THR A 207 -13.67 -0.18 7.78
C THR A 207 -14.45 0.34 8.99
N VAL A 208 -15.33 -0.50 9.53
CA VAL A 208 -16.17 -0.19 10.68
C VAL A 208 -15.88 -1.17 11.80
N THR A 209 -15.28 -0.69 12.88
CA THR A 209 -14.96 -1.52 14.06
C THR A 209 -16.03 -1.28 15.13
N THR A 210 -16.64 -2.36 15.62
CA THR A 210 -17.73 -2.35 16.61
C THR A 210 -17.53 -3.40 17.69
N ALA A 211 -18.25 -3.26 18.81
CA ALA A 211 -18.24 -4.25 19.90
C ALA A 211 -18.98 -5.56 19.55
N ALA A 212 -19.94 -5.51 18.63
CA ALA A 212 -20.77 -6.64 18.21
C ALA A 212 -20.98 -6.59 16.70
N PRO A 213 -21.28 -7.76 16.06
CA PRO A 213 -21.51 -7.80 14.62
C PRO A 213 -22.64 -6.86 14.19
N LEU A 214 -22.45 -6.18 13.07
CA LEU A 214 -23.48 -5.37 12.45
C LEU A 214 -24.50 -6.27 11.73
N ASN A 215 -25.77 -5.93 11.84
CA ASN A 215 -26.81 -6.56 11.03
C ASN A 215 -26.88 -5.93 9.63
N GLN A 216 -27.55 -6.62 8.68
CA GLN A 216 -27.60 -6.18 7.28
C GLN A 216 -28.21 -4.77 7.15
N GLY A 217 -29.26 -4.44 7.89
CA GLY A 217 -29.87 -3.12 7.82
C GLY A 217 -28.96 -1.99 8.33
N GLN A 218 -28.04 -2.28 9.25
CA GLN A 218 -27.03 -1.33 9.70
C GLN A 218 -25.95 -1.15 8.62
N ILE A 219 -25.52 -2.24 7.99
CA ILE A 219 -24.56 -2.22 6.86
C ILE A 219 -25.15 -1.40 5.71
N ASP A 220 -26.38 -1.65 5.31
CA ASP A 220 -27.05 -0.94 4.21
C ASP A 220 -27.15 0.58 4.48
N ARG A 221 -27.45 0.97 5.72
CA ARG A 221 -27.45 2.38 6.13
C ARG A 221 -26.06 3.01 6.04
N LEU A 222 -25.03 2.30 6.48
CA LEU A 222 -23.65 2.76 6.38
C LEU A 222 -23.24 2.93 4.91
N ILE A 223 -23.57 1.98 4.05
CA ILE A 223 -23.33 2.08 2.60
C ILE A 223 -23.99 3.34 2.05
N ALA A 224 -25.27 3.57 2.36
CA ALA A 224 -26.00 4.74 1.87
C ALA A 224 -25.37 6.06 2.33
N ILE A 225 -25.02 6.16 3.62
CA ILE A 225 -24.42 7.35 4.22
C ILE A 225 -23.06 7.64 3.57
N TYR A 226 -22.20 6.61 3.50
CA TYR A 226 -20.83 6.81 3.06
C TYR A 226 -20.69 6.90 1.54
N THR A 227 -21.54 6.24 0.76
CA THR A 227 -21.63 6.47 -0.70
C THR A 227 -21.94 7.94 -0.98
N LYS A 228 -22.88 8.55 -0.23
CA LYS A 228 -23.20 9.98 -0.36
C LYS A 228 -22.04 10.88 0.10
N LYS A 229 -21.34 10.52 1.20
CA LYS A 229 -20.20 11.30 1.73
C LYS A 229 -19.00 11.27 0.79
N VAL A 230 -18.69 10.11 0.21
CA VAL A 230 -17.50 9.87 -0.62
C VAL A 230 -17.76 10.19 -2.11
N GLY A 231 -19.03 10.16 -2.55
CA GLY A 231 -19.42 10.43 -3.95
C GLY A 231 -19.16 9.27 -4.91
N ARG A 232 -18.90 8.07 -4.39
CA ARG A 232 -18.71 6.83 -5.17
C ARG A 232 -19.13 5.61 -4.34
N PRO A 233 -19.34 4.43 -4.94
CA PRO A 233 -19.66 3.22 -4.23
C PRO A 233 -18.69 2.93 -3.10
N VAL A 234 -19.18 2.36 -2.00
CA VAL A 234 -18.35 1.98 -0.86
C VAL A 234 -18.57 0.51 -0.52
N HIS A 235 -17.48 -0.15 -0.13
CA HIS A 235 -17.52 -1.48 0.48
C HIS A 235 -17.34 -1.31 2.00
N ILE A 236 -18.29 -1.86 2.78
CA ILE A 236 -18.21 -1.85 4.25
C ILE A 236 -17.48 -3.12 4.71
N ASN A 237 -16.28 -2.93 5.25
CA ASN A 237 -15.57 -3.97 5.97
C ASN A 237 -15.90 -3.85 7.48
N SER A 238 -16.65 -4.82 8.03
CA SER A 238 -17.10 -4.79 9.42
C SER A 238 -16.23 -5.71 10.27
N THR A 239 -15.49 -5.12 11.21
CA THR A 239 -14.60 -5.84 12.14
C THR A 239 -15.18 -5.75 13.56
N VAL A 240 -15.22 -6.89 14.26
CA VAL A 240 -15.63 -6.93 15.66
C VAL A 240 -14.40 -6.92 16.56
N ASP A 241 -14.32 -5.91 17.44
CA ASP A 241 -13.25 -5.79 18.44
C ASP A 241 -13.87 -5.78 19.84
N PRO A 242 -13.68 -6.85 20.63
CA PRO A 242 -14.24 -6.94 21.99
C PRO A 242 -13.72 -5.86 22.95
N THR A 243 -12.63 -5.19 22.64
CA THR A 243 -12.09 -4.08 23.44
C THR A 243 -12.91 -2.80 23.29
N VAL A 244 -13.74 -2.71 22.25
CA VAL A 244 -14.69 -1.63 22.03
C VAL A 244 -15.90 -1.86 22.94
N ILE A 245 -16.05 -1.09 24.02
CA ILE A 245 -17.15 -1.23 24.98
C ILE A 245 -18.51 -0.87 24.35
N GLY A 246 -18.53 0.00 23.34
CA GLY A 246 -19.72 0.43 22.60
C GLY A 246 -19.42 1.59 21.65
N GLY A 247 -20.36 1.90 20.78
CA GLY A 247 -20.16 2.83 19.67
C GLY A 247 -19.46 2.16 18.49
N MET A 248 -18.85 2.98 17.60
CA MET A 248 -18.13 2.49 16.43
C MET A 248 -16.96 3.39 16.09
N ARG A 249 -15.89 2.77 15.57
CA ARG A 249 -14.77 3.45 14.91
C ARG A 249 -14.90 3.22 13.42
N ILE A 250 -14.77 4.29 12.63
CA ILE A 250 -14.94 4.26 11.18
C ILE A 250 -13.70 4.84 10.52
N GLU A 251 -13.16 4.12 9.57
CA GLU A 251 -11.96 4.48 8.83
C GLU A 251 -12.26 4.56 7.34
N ILE A 252 -11.99 5.71 6.74
CA ILE A 252 -12.17 5.95 5.31
C ILE A 252 -10.94 6.71 4.80
N GLY A 253 -10.14 6.06 4.00
CA GLY A 253 -8.91 6.70 3.59
C GLY A 253 -8.06 7.10 4.80
N ASP A 254 -7.62 8.36 4.86
CA ASP A 254 -6.85 8.92 5.99
C ASP A 254 -7.73 9.37 7.17
N GLU A 255 -9.04 9.45 6.96
CA GLU A 255 -9.98 9.90 7.99
C GLU A 255 -10.36 8.76 8.92
N VAL A 256 -10.08 8.94 10.21
CA VAL A 256 -10.52 8.04 11.28
C VAL A 256 -11.51 8.81 12.16
N THR A 257 -12.73 8.33 12.21
CA THR A 257 -13.78 8.86 13.10
C THR A 257 -14.02 7.85 14.22
N ASP A 258 -13.58 8.21 15.43
CA ASP A 258 -13.76 7.38 16.61
C ASP A 258 -14.93 7.91 17.47
N ASN A 259 -16.06 7.23 17.36
CA ASN A 259 -17.29 7.49 18.15
C ASN A 259 -17.52 6.41 19.22
N THR A 260 -16.45 5.73 19.65
CA THR A 260 -16.54 4.77 20.74
C THR A 260 -16.83 5.47 22.07
N VAL A 261 -17.45 4.73 23.00
CA VAL A 261 -17.73 5.23 24.37
C VAL A 261 -16.42 5.65 25.06
N VAL A 262 -15.33 4.90 24.83
CA VAL A 262 -13.99 5.22 25.39
C VAL A 262 -13.50 6.57 24.90
N ALA A 263 -13.55 6.81 23.59
CA ALA A 263 -13.12 8.07 22.99
C ALA A 263 -13.97 9.27 23.49
N GLN A 264 -15.28 9.06 23.64
CA GLN A 264 -16.17 10.09 24.19
C GLN A 264 -15.86 10.41 25.66
N LEU A 265 -15.60 9.40 26.48
CA LEU A 265 -15.19 9.58 27.88
C LEU A 265 -13.86 10.31 28.00
N GLU A 266 -12.87 9.94 27.19
CA GLU A 266 -11.59 10.64 27.15
C GLU A 266 -11.73 12.12 26.73
N GLN A 267 -12.60 12.38 25.76
CA GLN A 267 -12.89 13.74 25.33
C GLN A 267 -13.55 14.56 26.44
N LEU A 268 -14.50 13.97 27.19
CA LEU A 268 -15.12 14.60 28.35
C LEU A 268 -14.10 14.87 29.46
N GLN A 269 -13.23 13.89 29.78
CA GLN A 269 -12.18 14.09 30.78
C GLN A 269 -11.20 15.23 30.39
N ARG A 270 -10.85 15.32 29.12
CA ARG A 270 -10.00 16.43 28.60
C ARG A 270 -10.70 17.79 28.76
N LYS A 271 -12.01 17.87 28.46
CA LYS A 271 -12.81 19.09 28.61
C LYS A 271 -12.90 19.51 30.07
N VAL A 272 -13.14 18.56 30.98
CA VAL A 272 -13.21 18.83 32.44
C VAL A 272 -11.87 19.33 32.97
N LYS A 273 -10.74 18.68 32.58
CA LYS A 273 -9.38 19.11 32.96
C LYS A 273 -9.01 20.48 32.40
N ALA A 274 -9.48 20.82 31.21
CA ALA A 274 -9.24 22.12 30.59
C ALA A 274 -10.11 23.23 31.21
N GLY A 275 -11.32 22.91 31.68
CA GLY A 275 -12.21 23.86 32.35
C GLY A 275 -11.88 24.11 33.84
N THR A 276 -10.93 23.34 34.41
CA THR A 276 -10.54 23.44 35.82
C THR A 276 -9.24 24.23 36.02
N ARG A 277 -8.77 24.94 35.02
CA ARG A 277 -7.66 25.91 35.21
C ARG A 277 -8.25 27.24 35.63
N PRO A 278 -7.93 27.73 36.88
CA PRO A 278 -8.32 29.05 37.34
C PRO A 278 -7.63 30.18 36.54
#